data_b4ed21dd28a233d57122ddd0698482f4
#
_entry.id   b4ed21dd28a233d57122ddd0698482f4
#
_cell.length_a   1.000
_cell.length_b   1.000
_cell.length_c   1.000
_cell.angle_alpha   90.00
_cell.angle_beta   90.00
_cell.angle_gamma   90.00
#
_symmetry.space_group_name_H-M   'P 1'
#
loop_
_entity.id
_entity.type
_entity.pdbx_description
1 polymer ?
#
loop_
_entity_poly.entity_id
_entity_poly.type
_entity_poly.pdbx_seq_one_letter_code
_entity_poly.pdbx_strand_id
1 'polypeptide(L)'
;FRDKTAFLPFMIEEYYEGGEPHYVVSKVVGDAGPATFTAGVEVRYWNGIPIRRAVELNGVRQAGGNPDARHARALDSLTVRPLVRLLPPDEEWVVIGYRTPEGEDLEMHQRWLVFSPAASPATIDPDAPSPGAAMLGYDLQTDAIHQIKKVLYAPQAVAAEQRVAADEVVRAAPPGGLATTMPTVFRARMVDTPYGTYGHIRIFTFNVPDAGAFVAEFVRLVAQLPQHGLILDVRGNGGGLIYAAERLLQVMTPRYVEPQQAQFVNTPLTLDLCRRHAPSRLLPDLDLRPWIESIAPAVQTGATYSRGFPITSPASCNTVGQHYCGPVVLITDALCYSATDIFAAGFQDHGIGPILGVGGNTGAGGANVWTHDLLRALMNDPADPYTSRPDSPFQPLPHGAGMRVAIRRTLRVGERSGIPVEDLGVLPDQRHLLTRRDLLEGNADLMDHAAAILTSLPSYELSLVVDGVTGATLAGRVTTRNLSRLDIYLGARPHGSLDVVDGEQSIILDVPPMPEGGDVLHLSLYGFADGQIAASRQIKVKRASRNQ
;
A
#
# COMPACT_ATOMS: atom_id res chain seq x y z
N PHE A 1 -23.26 -11.09 -15.13
CA PHE A 1 -22.84 -9.80 -14.53
C PHE A 1 -21.37 -9.76 -14.07
N ARG A 2 -20.68 -10.91 -13.92
CA ARG A 2 -19.33 -10.98 -13.34
C ARG A 2 -18.30 -10.11 -14.06
N ASP A 3 -18.42 -9.97 -15.37
CA ASP A 3 -17.53 -9.22 -16.24
C ASP A 3 -18.07 -7.84 -16.64
N LYS A 4 -19.14 -7.38 -15.99
CA LYS A 4 -19.81 -6.13 -16.33
C LYS A 4 -19.58 -5.05 -15.28
N THR A 5 -19.38 -3.83 -15.76
CA THR A 5 -19.35 -2.62 -14.95
C THR A 5 -20.30 -1.60 -15.50
N ALA A 6 -21.20 -1.11 -14.67
CA ALA A 6 -22.00 0.06 -14.98
C ALA A 6 -21.23 1.31 -14.60
N PHE A 7 -21.20 2.32 -15.46
CA PHE A 7 -20.49 3.57 -15.20
C PHE A 7 -21.18 4.76 -15.85
N LEU A 8 -20.91 5.93 -15.29
CA LEU A 8 -21.21 7.21 -15.90
C LEU A 8 -19.90 7.81 -16.45
N PRO A 9 -19.91 8.52 -17.60
CA PRO A 9 -18.71 8.97 -18.27
C PRO A 9 -18.08 10.24 -17.62
N PHE A 10 -18.25 10.39 -16.32
CA PHE A 10 -17.63 11.45 -15.52
C PHE A 10 -17.36 10.96 -14.09
N MET A 11 -16.45 11.64 -13.41
CA MET A 11 -16.07 11.37 -12.03
C MET A 11 -16.49 12.56 -11.15
N ILE A 12 -17.17 12.25 -10.04
CA ILE A 12 -17.51 13.22 -9.00
C ILE A 12 -16.57 13.01 -7.84
N GLU A 13 -15.97 14.08 -7.34
CA GLU A 13 -15.11 14.08 -6.17
C GLU A 13 -15.55 15.16 -5.19
N GLU A 14 -15.27 14.96 -3.90
CA GLU A 14 -15.62 15.87 -2.82
C GLU A 14 -14.42 16.75 -2.46
N TYR A 15 -14.68 18.05 -2.28
CA TYR A 15 -13.72 19.01 -1.75
C TYR A 15 -14.38 19.86 -0.67
N TYR A 16 -13.58 20.60 0.09
CA TYR A 16 -14.05 21.40 1.20
C TYR A 16 -13.74 22.87 1.00
N GLU A 17 -14.73 23.72 1.23
CA GLU A 17 -14.58 25.17 1.25
C GLU A 17 -15.24 25.72 2.54
N GLY A 18 -14.47 26.45 3.33
CA GLY A 18 -14.95 26.92 4.63
C GLY A 18 -15.33 25.81 5.62
N GLY A 19 -14.86 24.58 5.40
CA GLY A 19 -15.21 23.39 6.20
C GLY A 19 -16.46 22.65 5.72
N GLU A 20 -17.19 23.17 4.74
CA GLU A 20 -18.37 22.52 4.16
C GLU A 20 -18.00 21.70 2.91
N PRO A 21 -18.62 20.51 2.75
CA PRO A 21 -18.35 19.64 1.59
C PRO A 21 -19.05 20.14 0.33
N HIS A 22 -18.32 20.17 -0.76
CA HIS A 22 -18.76 20.48 -2.11
C HIS A 22 -18.39 19.32 -3.06
N TYR A 23 -19.13 19.16 -4.15
CA TYR A 23 -18.96 18.04 -5.08
C TYR A 23 -18.69 18.56 -6.47
N VAL A 24 -17.55 18.21 -7.06
CA VAL A 24 -17.13 18.70 -8.36
C VAL A 24 -16.95 17.53 -9.33
N VAL A 25 -17.28 17.77 -10.59
CA VAL A 25 -16.87 16.88 -11.68
C VAL A 25 -15.39 17.12 -11.93
N SER A 26 -14.55 16.16 -11.60
CA SER A 26 -13.10 16.26 -11.76
C SER A 26 -12.62 15.78 -13.14
N LYS A 27 -13.35 14.85 -13.75
CA LYS A 27 -13.05 14.30 -15.08
C LYS A 27 -14.30 13.95 -15.85
N VAL A 28 -14.20 14.13 -17.19
CA VAL A 28 -15.23 13.75 -18.15
C VAL A 28 -14.58 12.94 -19.26
N VAL A 29 -15.26 11.90 -19.76
CA VAL A 29 -14.80 11.03 -20.86
C VAL A 29 -15.75 11.12 -22.04
N GLY A 30 -15.20 11.32 -23.22
CA GLY A 30 -16.00 11.42 -24.45
C GLY A 30 -16.98 12.60 -24.45
N ASP A 31 -18.08 12.46 -25.20
CA ASP A 31 -19.14 13.46 -25.30
C ASP A 31 -20.20 13.25 -24.20
N ALA A 32 -19.81 13.36 -22.94
CA ALA A 32 -20.69 13.20 -21.81
C ALA A 32 -21.50 14.48 -21.57
N GLY A 33 -22.76 14.49 -22.01
CA GLY A 33 -23.69 15.60 -21.76
C GLY A 33 -23.48 16.83 -22.66
N PRO A 34 -24.09 17.97 -22.28
CA PRO A 34 -23.97 19.23 -23.04
C PRO A 34 -22.56 19.83 -22.91
N ALA A 35 -22.18 20.69 -23.84
CA ALA A 35 -20.87 21.37 -23.86
C ALA A 35 -20.53 22.14 -22.56
N THR A 36 -21.54 22.52 -21.80
CA THR A 36 -21.41 23.19 -20.50
C THR A 36 -21.06 22.23 -19.35
N PHE A 37 -21.18 20.90 -19.54
CA PHE A 37 -20.85 19.89 -18.53
C PHE A 37 -19.39 19.44 -18.68
N THR A 38 -18.50 20.14 -18.01
CA THR A 38 -17.04 19.92 -18.09
C THR A 38 -16.43 19.67 -16.72
N ALA A 39 -15.15 19.27 -16.69
CA ALA A 39 -14.41 19.26 -15.44
C ALA A 39 -14.43 20.66 -14.79
N GLY A 40 -14.72 20.70 -13.51
CA GLY A 40 -14.85 21.94 -12.75
C GLY A 40 -16.29 22.39 -12.47
N VAL A 41 -17.32 21.79 -13.10
CA VAL A 41 -18.71 22.08 -12.72
C VAL A 41 -19.03 21.48 -11.34
N GLU A 42 -19.82 22.20 -10.55
CA GLU A 42 -20.24 21.76 -9.22
C GLU A 42 -21.57 21.00 -9.30
N VAL A 43 -21.60 19.77 -8.82
CA VAL A 43 -22.83 18.96 -8.75
C VAL A 43 -23.63 19.38 -7.53
N ARG A 44 -24.88 19.77 -7.73
CA ARG A 44 -25.80 20.24 -6.68
C ARG A 44 -26.89 19.22 -6.36
N TYR A 45 -27.42 18.56 -7.40
CA TYR A 45 -28.54 17.63 -7.29
C TYR A 45 -28.29 16.36 -8.08
N TRP A 46 -28.78 15.26 -7.54
CA TRP A 46 -28.81 13.93 -8.12
C TRP A 46 -30.24 13.40 -8.10
N ASN A 47 -30.85 13.22 -9.25
CA ASN A 47 -32.26 12.82 -9.38
C ASN A 47 -33.20 13.69 -8.50
N GLY A 48 -32.98 14.99 -8.50
CA GLY A 48 -33.81 15.98 -7.78
C GLY A 48 -33.54 16.09 -6.27
N ILE A 49 -32.63 15.29 -5.70
CA ILE A 49 -32.23 15.42 -4.28
C ILE A 49 -30.83 16.07 -4.18
N PRO A 50 -30.54 16.80 -3.11
CA PRO A 50 -29.20 17.36 -2.90
C PRO A 50 -28.13 16.28 -2.97
N ILE A 51 -27.01 16.54 -3.65
CA ILE A 51 -25.95 15.55 -3.90
C ILE A 51 -25.42 14.94 -2.60
N ARG A 52 -25.21 15.75 -1.54
CA ARG A 52 -24.79 15.24 -0.23
C ARG A 52 -25.74 14.14 0.27
N ARG A 53 -27.06 14.36 0.14
CA ARG A 53 -28.06 13.37 0.54
C ARG A 53 -28.03 12.13 -0.35
N ALA A 54 -27.75 12.28 -1.64
CA ALA A 54 -27.59 11.14 -2.55
C ALA A 54 -26.37 10.27 -2.16
N VAL A 55 -25.24 10.89 -1.80
CA VAL A 55 -24.05 10.18 -1.29
C VAL A 55 -24.38 9.43 0.00
N GLU A 56 -25.04 10.08 0.97
CA GLU A 56 -25.45 9.44 2.22
C GLU A 56 -26.36 8.22 1.99
N LEU A 57 -27.37 8.37 1.14
CA LEU A 57 -28.30 7.27 0.81
C LEU A 57 -27.59 6.11 0.10
N ASN A 58 -26.66 6.40 -0.81
CA ASN A 58 -25.84 5.39 -1.44
C ASN A 58 -24.91 4.70 -0.42
N GLY A 59 -24.43 5.44 0.59
CA GLY A 59 -23.59 4.94 1.66
C GLY A 59 -24.24 3.87 2.55
N VAL A 60 -25.57 3.90 2.68
CA VAL A 60 -26.31 2.86 3.42
C VAL A 60 -26.16 1.47 2.78
N ARG A 61 -25.91 1.42 1.48
CA ARG A 61 -25.71 0.18 0.71
C ARG A 61 -24.26 -0.28 0.66
N GLN A 62 -23.32 0.52 1.18
CA GLN A 62 -21.88 0.23 1.10
C GLN A 62 -21.40 -0.50 2.35
N ALA A 63 -20.49 -1.45 2.16
CA ALA A 63 -19.68 -2.01 3.23
C ALA A 63 -18.62 -0.97 3.68
N GLY A 64 -18.14 -1.09 4.90
CA GLY A 64 -17.03 -0.28 5.42
C GLY A 64 -16.88 -0.47 6.93
N GLY A 65 -15.64 -0.57 7.40
CA GLY A 65 -15.31 -0.72 8.81
C GLY A 65 -15.69 0.52 9.63
N ASN A 66 -15.67 1.70 9.01
CA ASN A 66 -15.97 2.98 9.65
C ASN A 66 -16.82 3.89 8.74
N PRO A 67 -17.35 5.03 9.28
CA PRO A 67 -18.16 5.97 8.49
C PRO A 67 -17.44 6.57 7.29
N ASP A 68 -16.14 6.93 7.42
CA ASP A 68 -15.35 7.55 6.36
C ASP A 68 -15.17 6.58 5.18
N ALA A 69 -14.90 5.30 5.46
CA ALA A 69 -14.81 4.26 4.45
C ALA A 69 -16.14 4.06 3.69
N ARG A 70 -17.26 4.08 4.40
CA ARG A 70 -18.59 3.99 3.76
C ARG A 70 -18.89 5.22 2.91
N HIS A 71 -18.53 6.41 3.38
CA HIS A 71 -18.70 7.66 2.63
C HIS A 71 -17.86 7.65 1.35
N ALA A 72 -16.58 7.32 1.42
CA ALA A 72 -15.69 7.24 0.27
C ALA A 72 -16.19 6.23 -0.77
N ARG A 73 -16.63 5.04 -0.34
CA ARG A 73 -17.25 4.05 -1.23
C ARG A 73 -18.59 4.51 -1.80
N ALA A 74 -19.37 5.25 -1.04
CA ALA A 74 -20.62 5.83 -1.50
C ALA A 74 -20.38 6.81 -2.64
N LEU A 75 -19.40 7.68 -2.50
CA LEU A 75 -19.03 8.65 -3.53
C LEU A 75 -18.53 7.98 -4.80
N ASP A 76 -17.60 7.02 -4.68
CA ASP A 76 -17.06 6.27 -5.81
C ASP A 76 -18.15 5.51 -6.59
N SER A 77 -19.05 4.84 -5.86
CA SER A 77 -20.09 4.00 -6.46
C SER A 77 -21.29 4.80 -7.01
N LEU A 78 -21.33 6.13 -6.83
CA LEU A 78 -22.29 6.96 -7.55
C LEU A 78 -22.06 6.90 -9.06
N THR A 79 -20.81 6.81 -9.51
CA THR A 79 -20.47 6.88 -10.94
C THR A 79 -19.88 5.60 -11.51
N VAL A 80 -19.40 4.66 -10.65
CA VAL A 80 -18.76 3.41 -11.09
C VAL A 80 -19.23 2.23 -10.24
N ARG A 81 -19.88 1.24 -10.86
CA ARG A 81 -20.43 0.06 -10.19
C ARG A 81 -19.99 -1.25 -10.86
N PRO A 82 -18.92 -1.90 -10.38
CA PRO A 82 -18.58 -3.27 -10.76
C PRO A 82 -19.70 -4.23 -10.33
N LEU A 83 -20.45 -4.79 -11.29
CA LEU A 83 -21.66 -5.57 -11.01
C LEU A 83 -21.38 -6.95 -10.40
N VAL A 84 -20.11 -7.34 -10.32
CA VAL A 84 -19.66 -8.51 -9.54
C VAL A 84 -19.67 -8.23 -8.03
N ARG A 85 -19.65 -6.97 -7.61
CA ARG A 85 -19.54 -6.55 -6.19
C ARG A 85 -20.69 -5.66 -5.73
N LEU A 86 -21.28 -4.89 -6.63
CA LEU A 86 -22.28 -3.88 -6.34
C LEU A 86 -23.59 -4.19 -7.09
N LEU A 87 -24.69 -3.73 -6.50
CA LEU A 87 -26.00 -3.79 -7.17
C LEU A 87 -26.00 -2.91 -8.42
N PRO A 88 -26.71 -3.31 -9.47
CA PRO A 88 -26.96 -2.45 -10.63
C PRO A 88 -27.60 -1.12 -10.20
N PRO A 89 -27.47 -0.07 -11.04
CA PRO A 89 -28.26 1.14 -10.85
C PRO A 89 -29.74 0.84 -10.77
N ASP A 90 -30.46 1.60 -9.95
CA ASP A 90 -31.92 1.45 -9.78
C ASP A 90 -32.68 1.98 -11.02
N GLU A 91 -32.06 2.90 -11.78
CA GLU A 91 -32.62 3.55 -12.96
C GLU A 91 -31.68 3.48 -14.17
N GLU A 92 -32.21 3.58 -15.39
CA GLU A 92 -31.41 3.57 -16.63
C GLU A 92 -30.61 4.84 -16.86
N TRP A 93 -31.04 5.95 -16.28
CA TRP A 93 -30.36 7.26 -16.39
C TRP A 93 -30.44 8.02 -15.07
N VAL A 94 -29.58 8.99 -14.93
CA VAL A 94 -29.57 9.95 -13.82
C VAL A 94 -29.80 11.37 -14.35
N VAL A 95 -30.47 12.17 -13.53
CA VAL A 95 -30.65 13.61 -13.74
C VAL A 95 -29.68 14.34 -12.82
N ILE A 96 -28.78 15.11 -13.40
CA ILE A 96 -27.74 15.85 -12.66
C ILE A 96 -28.04 17.35 -12.74
N GLY A 97 -28.34 17.95 -11.58
CA GLY A 97 -28.35 19.40 -11.44
C GLY A 97 -26.95 19.89 -11.08
N TYR A 98 -26.41 20.81 -11.86
CA TYR A 98 -25.04 21.31 -11.68
C TYR A 98 -24.96 22.82 -11.88
N ARG A 99 -23.90 23.42 -11.30
CA ARG A 99 -23.55 24.81 -11.48
C ARG A 99 -22.27 24.94 -12.29
N THR A 100 -22.31 25.75 -13.34
CA THR A 100 -21.10 26.06 -14.12
C THR A 100 -20.14 26.97 -13.37
N PRO A 101 -18.87 27.08 -13.77
CA PRO A 101 -17.93 28.05 -13.19
C PRO A 101 -18.41 29.51 -13.30
N GLU A 102 -19.23 29.80 -14.27
CA GLU A 102 -19.83 31.14 -14.51
C GLU A 102 -21.05 31.40 -13.60
N GLY A 103 -21.51 30.37 -12.84
CA GLY A 103 -22.58 30.51 -11.86
C GLY A 103 -23.98 30.16 -12.39
N GLU A 104 -24.10 29.59 -13.60
CA GLU A 104 -25.38 29.13 -14.15
C GLU A 104 -25.79 27.79 -13.54
N ASP A 105 -27.02 27.68 -13.07
CA ASP A 105 -27.62 26.41 -12.63
C ASP A 105 -28.30 25.73 -13.82
N LEU A 106 -27.82 24.56 -14.17
CA LEU A 106 -28.25 23.76 -15.33
C LEU A 106 -28.59 22.32 -14.92
N GLU A 107 -29.25 21.61 -15.81
CA GLU A 107 -29.62 20.20 -15.62
C GLU A 107 -29.23 19.39 -16.86
N MET A 108 -28.79 18.13 -16.65
CA MET A 108 -28.56 17.17 -17.74
C MET A 108 -29.07 15.80 -17.37
N HIS A 109 -29.35 14.99 -18.41
CA HIS A 109 -29.72 13.59 -18.31
C HIS A 109 -28.58 12.73 -18.84
N GLN A 110 -28.11 11.76 -18.07
CA GLN A 110 -27.07 10.83 -18.48
C GLN A 110 -27.53 9.39 -18.30
N ARG A 111 -27.47 8.60 -19.37
CA ARG A 111 -27.70 7.15 -19.28
C ARG A 111 -26.49 6.45 -18.67
N TRP A 112 -26.75 5.40 -17.89
CA TRP A 112 -25.72 4.48 -17.49
C TRP A 112 -25.17 3.72 -18.70
N LEU A 113 -23.86 3.60 -18.76
CA LEU A 113 -23.11 2.82 -19.74
C LEU A 113 -22.63 1.54 -19.09
N VAL A 114 -22.36 0.51 -19.89
CA VAL A 114 -21.85 -0.79 -19.40
C VAL A 114 -20.68 -1.23 -20.27
N PHE A 115 -19.60 -1.65 -19.65
CA PHE A 115 -18.48 -2.28 -20.35
C PHE A 115 -17.92 -3.47 -19.54
N SER A 116 -17.11 -4.29 -20.21
CA SER A 116 -16.35 -5.38 -19.60
C SER A 116 -14.88 -4.96 -19.54
N PRO A 117 -14.33 -4.71 -18.34
CA PRO A 117 -12.91 -4.42 -18.22
C PRO A 117 -12.08 -5.64 -18.60
N ALA A 118 -10.97 -5.44 -19.29
CA ALA A 118 -9.99 -6.50 -19.50
C ALA A 118 -9.33 -6.88 -18.17
N ALA A 119 -9.11 -8.17 -17.92
CA ALA A 119 -8.37 -8.63 -16.75
C ALA A 119 -6.94 -8.07 -16.78
N SER A 120 -6.47 -7.54 -15.67
CA SER A 120 -5.08 -7.09 -15.55
C SER A 120 -4.16 -8.30 -15.37
N PRO A 121 -3.18 -8.54 -16.24
CA PRO A 121 -2.38 -9.78 -16.21
C PRO A 121 -1.35 -9.86 -15.09
N ALA A 122 -1.16 -8.80 -14.31
CA ALA A 122 -0.05 -8.69 -13.35
C ALA A 122 -0.46 -8.80 -11.87
N THR A 123 -1.70 -9.15 -11.56
CA THR A 123 -2.19 -9.24 -10.18
C THR A 123 -2.50 -10.68 -9.78
N ILE A 124 -2.24 -11.02 -8.52
CA ILE A 124 -2.70 -12.29 -7.95
C ILE A 124 -4.24 -12.22 -7.90
N ASP A 125 -4.89 -13.21 -8.50
CA ASP A 125 -6.35 -13.35 -8.36
C ASP A 125 -6.69 -13.78 -6.92
N PRO A 126 -7.29 -12.92 -6.11
CA PRO A 126 -7.60 -13.24 -4.72
C PRO A 126 -8.76 -14.23 -4.57
N ASP A 127 -9.52 -14.48 -5.64
CA ASP A 127 -10.55 -15.52 -5.68
C ASP A 127 -9.97 -16.87 -6.14
N ALA A 128 -8.72 -16.89 -6.67
CA ALA A 128 -8.07 -18.14 -7.01
C ALA A 128 -7.65 -18.90 -5.75
N PRO A 129 -7.84 -20.22 -5.70
CA PRO A 129 -7.37 -21.05 -4.60
C PRO A 129 -5.84 -21.25 -4.71
N SER A 130 -5.08 -20.20 -4.41
CA SER A 130 -3.62 -20.22 -4.48
C SER A 130 -3.01 -19.95 -3.11
N PRO A 131 -1.79 -20.47 -2.85
CA PRO A 131 -1.07 -20.17 -1.59
C PRO A 131 -0.90 -18.67 -1.33
N GLY A 132 -0.67 -17.90 -2.39
CA GLY A 132 -0.56 -16.44 -2.30
C GLY A 132 -1.82 -15.76 -1.78
N ALA A 133 -3.00 -16.28 -2.11
CA ALA A 133 -4.28 -15.72 -1.65
C ALA A 133 -4.44 -15.77 -0.11
N ALA A 134 -3.87 -16.76 0.57
CA ALA A 134 -3.91 -16.86 2.03
C ALA A 134 -3.07 -15.78 2.74
N MET A 135 -2.09 -15.21 2.04
CA MET A 135 -1.23 -14.13 2.54
C MET A 135 -1.68 -12.75 2.04
N LEU A 136 -2.73 -12.70 1.23
CA LEU A 136 -3.28 -11.46 0.74
C LEU A 136 -4.16 -10.80 1.81
N GLY A 137 -3.90 -9.53 2.03
CA GLY A 137 -4.81 -8.62 2.68
C GLY A 137 -5.31 -7.62 1.62
N TYR A 138 -6.53 -7.83 1.04
CA TYR A 138 -6.93 -7.15 -0.18
C TYR A 138 -8.42 -6.81 -0.25
N ASP A 139 -8.75 -5.56 -0.56
CA ASP A 139 -10.12 -5.12 -0.81
C ASP A 139 -10.45 -5.09 -2.30
N LEU A 140 -11.21 -6.07 -2.74
CA LEU A 140 -11.57 -6.25 -4.15
C LEU A 140 -12.50 -5.17 -4.70
N GLN A 141 -13.32 -4.53 -3.86
CA GLN A 141 -14.21 -3.49 -4.35
C GLN A 141 -13.42 -2.23 -4.69
N THR A 142 -12.54 -1.81 -3.80
CA THR A 142 -11.66 -0.66 -4.03
C THR A 142 -10.77 -0.89 -5.25
N ASP A 143 -10.17 -2.07 -5.36
CA ASP A 143 -9.33 -2.39 -6.52
C ASP A 143 -10.12 -2.40 -7.83
N ALA A 144 -11.27 -3.08 -7.89
CA ALA A 144 -12.09 -3.13 -9.10
C ALA A 144 -12.47 -1.72 -9.57
N ILE A 145 -12.88 -0.84 -8.66
CA ILE A 145 -13.20 0.56 -8.98
C ILE A 145 -11.94 1.30 -9.46
N HIS A 146 -10.81 1.08 -8.82
CA HIS A 146 -9.53 1.70 -9.20
C HIS A 146 -9.10 1.30 -10.61
N GLN A 147 -9.16 0.00 -10.95
CA GLN A 147 -8.84 -0.50 -12.29
C GLN A 147 -9.76 0.10 -13.36
N ILE A 148 -11.04 0.23 -13.05
CA ILE A 148 -12.02 0.81 -13.97
C ILE A 148 -11.75 2.31 -14.16
N LYS A 149 -11.54 3.06 -13.08
CA LYS A 149 -11.17 4.49 -13.16
C LYS A 149 -9.90 4.69 -13.98
N LYS A 150 -8.93 3.81 -13.86
CA LYS A 150 -7.71 3.83 -14.65
C LYS A 150 -7.98 3.63 -16.15
N VAL A 151 -8.79 2.64 -16.51
CA VAL A 151 -9.19 2.40 -17.92
C VAL A 151 -9.94 3.60 -18.49
N LEU A 152 -10.87 4.18 -17.73
CA LEU A 152 -11.69 5.31 -18.17
C LEU A 152 -10.91 6.62 -18.25
N TYR A 153 -10.10 6.91 -17.24
CA TYR A 153 -9.53 8.26 -17.04
C TYR A 153 -8.01 8.36 -17.21
N ALA A 154 -7.32 7.22 -17.43
CA ALA A 154 -5.87 7.18 -17.61
C ALA A 154 -5.46 6.19 -18.72
N PRO A 155 -6.00 6.29 -19.96
CA PRO A 155 -5.72 5.32 -21.02
C PRO A 155 -4.24 5.24 -21.39
N GLN A 156 -3.47 6.31 -21.20
CA GLN A 156 -2.02 6.32 -21.43
C GLN A 156 -1.29 5.40 -20.44
N ALA A 157 -1.76 5.31 -19.19
CA ALA A 157 -1.20 4.39 -18.20
C ALA A 157 -1.48 2.93 -18.59
N VAL A 158 -2.70 2.64 -19.06
CA VAL A 158 -3.07 1.31 -19.58
C VAL A 158 -2.20 0.92 -20.77
N ALA A 159 -2.00 1.84 -21.73
CA ALA A 159 -1.13 1.60 -22.89
C ALA A 159 0.33 1.35 -22.48
N ALA A 160 0.85 2.09 -21.48
CA ALA A 160 2.19 1.88 -20.96
C ALA A 160 2.36 0.49 -20.31
N GLU A 161 1.35 0.03 -19.57
CA GLU A 161 1.33 -1.31 -18.97
C GLU A 161 1.34 -2.43 -20.02
N GLN A 162 0.52 -2.27 -21.04
CA GLN A 162 0.46 -3.25 -22.15
C GLN A 162 1.81 -3.38 -22.85
N ARG A 163 2.54 -2.28 -23.06
CA ARG A 163 3.89 -2.29 -23.64
C ARG A 163 4.90 -3.00 -22.74
N VAL A 164 4.86 -2.75 -21.44
CA VAL A 164 5.73 -3.46 -20.48
C VAL A 164 5.41 -4.96 -20.45
N ALA A 165 4.12 -5.31 -20.46
CA ALA A 165 3.69 -6.72 -20.48
C ALA A 165 4.08 -7.46 -21.78
N ALA A 166 4.19 -6.73 -22.90
CA ALA A 166 4.64 -7.27 -24.19
C ALA A 166 6.18 -7.25 -24.36
N ASP A 167 6.93 -6.90 -23.32
CA ASP A 167 8.41 -6.70 -23.38
C ASP A 167 8.88 -5.68 -24.42
N GLU A 168 7.97 -4.85 -24.95
CA GLU A 168 8.29 -3.80 -25.90
C GLU A 168 9.09 -2.66 -25.25
N VAL A 169 8.84 -2.42 -23.96
CA VAL A 169 9.50 -1.41 -23.13
C VAL A 169 9.81 -2.00 -21.77
N VAL A 170 11.08 -2.13 -21.44
CA VAL A 170 11.53 -2.65 -20.14
C VAL A 170 11.12 -1.71 -18.99
N ARG A 171 10.98 -0.41 -19.27
CA ARG A 171 10.54 0.61 -18.29
C ARG A 171 9.65 1.64 -18.97
N ALA A 172 8.52 1.97 -18.36
CA ALA A 172 7.64 3.02 -18.81
C ALA A 172 7.73 4.23 -17.87
N ALA A 173 7.85 5.42 -18.43
CA ALA A 173 7.80 6.69 -17.70
C ALA A 173 6.54 7.45 -18.10
N PRO A 174 5.68 7.84 -17.13
CA PRO A 174 4.62 8.79 -17.38
C PRO A 174 5.21 10.19 -17.66
N PRO A 175 4.48 11.09 -18.31
CA PRO A 175 4.94 12.47 -18.51
C PRO A 175 5.40 13.10 -17.18
N GLY A 176 6.64 13.61 -17.14
CA GLY A 176 7.24 14.20 -15.94
C GLY A 176 7.58 13.23 -14.82
N GLY A 177 7.48 11.91 -15.04
CA GLY A 177 7.77 10.89 -14.05
C GLY A 177 9.04 10.10 -14.31
N LEU A 178 9.48 9.33 -13.31
CA LEU A 178 10.56 8.37 -13.42
C LEU A 178 10.08 7.09 -14.11
N ALA A 179 10.95 6.53 -14.93
CA ALA A 179 10.67 5.24 -15.58
C ALA A 179 10.62 4.10 -14.54
N THR A 180 9.63 3.21 -14.67
CA THR A 180 9.43 2.06 -13.80
C THR A 180 9.15 0.79 -14.58
N THR A 181 9.57 -0.36 -14.03
CA THR A 181 9.21 -1.70 -14.52
C THR A 181 7.82 -2.12 -14.05
N MET A 182 7.22 -1.37 -13.11
CA MET A 182 5.93 -1.68 -12.48
C MET A 182 4.95 -0.49 -12.58
N PRO A 183 4.54 -0.05 -13.79
CA PRO A 183 3.71 1.14 -13.97
C PRO A 183 2.29 1.02 -13.40
N THR A 184 1.80 -0.22 -13.17
CA THR A 184 0.54 -0.49 -12.49
C THR A 184 0.64 -0.30 -10.98
N VAL A 185 1.85 -0.39 -10.43
CA VAL A 185 2.13 -0.38 -8.99
C VAL A 185 2.67 0.98 -8.55
N PHE A 186 3.61 1.55 -9.32
CA PHE A 186 4.31 2.77 -8.95
C PHE A 186 4.14 3.91 -9.95
N ARG A 187 4.01 5.10 -9.41
CA ARG A 187 4.30 6.35 -10.13
C ARG A 187 5.21 7.20 -9.26
N ALA A 188 6.40 7.51 -9.77
CA ALA A 188 7.39 8.31 -9.08
C ALA A 188 7.71 9.57 -9.91
N ARG A 189 7.82 10.72 -9.25
CA ARG A 189 8.13 12.01 -9.86
C ARG A 189 8.78 12.95 -8.85
N MET A 190 9.40 14.01 -9.32
CA MET A 190 9.69 15.18 -8.51
C MET A 190 8.47 16.10 -8.48
N VAL A 191 8.25 16.78 -7.38
CA VAL A 191 7.18 17.77 -7.19
C VAL A 191 7.80 19.04 -6.67
N ASP A 192 7.59 20.13 -7.41
CA ASP A 192 7.98 21.48 -7.00
C ASP A 192 6.87 22.09 -6.16
N THR A 193 7.25 22.65 -5.01
CA THR A 193 6.37 23.29 -4.04
C THR A 193 7.00 24.61 -3.58
N PRO A 194 6.26 25.50 -2.90
CA PRO A 194 6.85 26.71 -2.30
C PRO A 194 7.94 26.42 -1.27
N TYR A 195 8.05 25.18 -0.78
CA TYR A 195 9.02 24.76 0.21
C TYR A 195 10.23 24.04 -0.38
N GLY A 196 10.29 23.84 -1.70
CA GLY A 196 11.35 23.15 -2.42
C GLY A 196 10.84 21.99 -3.28
N THR A 197 11.77 21.29 -3.91
CA THR A 197 11.48 20.13 -4.77
C THR A 197 11.62 18.84 -3.98
N TYR A 198 10.57 18.03 -3.89
CA TYR A 198 10.52 16.78 -3.14
C TYR A 198 10.27 15.57 -4.04
N GLY A 199 10.67 14.39 -3.55
CA GLY A 199 10.27 13.14 -4.18
C GLY A 199 8.81 12.81 -3.87
N HIS A 200 8.05 12.36 -4.87
CA HIS A 200 6.70 11.83 -4.70
C HIS A 200 6.61 10.44 -5.31
N ILE A 201 6.24 9.45 -4.49
CA ILE A 201 5.94 8.10 -4.96
C ILE A 201 4.49 7.77 -4.60
N ARG A 202 3.71 7.44 -5.63
CA ARG A 202 2.38 6.84 -5.49
C ARG A 202 2.51 5.33 -5.56
N ILE A 203 1.95 4.61 -4.56
CA ILE A 203 1.80 3.15 -4.56
C ILE A 203 0.33 2.84 -4.76
N PHE A 204 -0.04 2.33 -5.93
CA PHE A 204 -1.44 2.06 -6.27
C PHE A 204 -1.97 0.78 -5.66
N THR A 205 -1.11 -0.22 -5.43
CA THR A 205 -1.49 -1.53 -4.90
C THR A 205 -0.29 -2.25 -4.31
N PHE A 206 -0.54 -3.09 -3.31
CA PHE A 206 0.39 -4.13 -2.84
C PHE A 206 0.09 -5.51 -3.44
N ASN A 207 -0.91 -5.63 -4.32
CA ASN A 207 -1.21 -6.88 -5.01
C ASN A 207 -0.19 -7.12 -6.13
N VAL A 208 0.95 -7.68 -5.76
CA VAL A 208 2.11 -7.93 -6.61
C VAL A 208 2.50 -9.41 -6.55
N PRO A 209 2.96 -10.00 -7.65
CA PRO A 209 3.33 -11.41 -7.69
C PRO A 209 4.64 -11.70 -6.95
N ASP A 210 5.54 -10.71 -6.84
CA ASP A 210 6.85 -10.83 -6.23
C ASP A 210 7.17 -9.63 -5.33
N ALA A 211 7.19 -9.88 -4.03
CA ALA A 211 7.53 -8.87 -3.03
C ALA A 211 9.00 -8.41 -3.10
N GLY A 212 9.91 -9.29 -3.52
CA GLY A 212 11.32 -8.95 -3.68
C GLY A 212 11.53 -7.96 -4.82
N ALA A 213 10.94 -8.23 -5.99
CA ALA A 213 10.95 -7.33 -7.14
C ALA A 213 10.27 -5.98 -6.81
N PHE A 214 9.16 -6.01 -6.07
CA PHE A 214 8.46 -4.81 -5.61
C PHE A 214 9.35 -3.92 -4.75
N VAL A 215 9.99 -4.47 -3.72
CA VAL A 215 10.89 -3.73 -2.82
C VAL A 215 12.12 -3.23 -3.58
N ALA A 216 12.70 -4.06 -4.45
CA ALA A 216 13.87 -3.68 -5.26
C ALA A 216 13.56 -2.50 -6.20
N GLU A 217 12.36 -2.49 -6.82
CA GLU A 217 11.94 -1.39 -7.67
C GLU A 217 11.71 -0.10 -6.86
N PHE A 218 11.10 -0.19 -5.67
CA PHE A 218 10.96 0.96 -4.78
C PHE A 218 12.33 1.53 -4.39
N VAL A 219 13.28 0.69 -3.98
CA VAL A 219 14.66 1.10 -3.67
C VAL A 219 15.31 1.81 -4.85
N ARG A 220 15.13 1.30 -6.07
CA ARG A 220 15.64 1.92 -7.29
C ARG A 220 15.02 3.31 -7.55
N LEU A 221 13.72 3.46 -7.27
CA LEU A 221 13.01 4.72 -7.45
C LEU A 221 13.45 5.76 -6.42
N VAL A 222 13.51 5.42 -5.12
CA VAL A 222 13.93 6.37 -4.08
C VAL A 222 15.37 6.84 -4.25
N ALA A 223 16.23 6.01 -4.83
CA ALA A 223 17.62 6.39 -5.12
C ALA A 223 17.76 7.48 -6.19
N GLN A 224 16.71 7.70 -7.00
CA GLN A 224 16.69 8.72 -8.07
C GLN A 224 15.93 10.00 -7.65
N LEU A 225 15.36 10.01 -6.46
CA LEU A 225 14.59 11.12 -5.92
C LEU A 225 15.44 11.95 -4.93
N PRO A 226 15.04 13.22 -4.66
CA PRO A 226 15.67 14.04 -3.64
C PRO A 226 15.73 13.33 -2.28
N GLN A 227 16.89 13.39 -1.63
CA GLN A 227 17.12 12.71 -0.35
C GLN A 227 16.73 13.55 0.88
N HIS A 228 16.24 14.76 0.67
CA HIS A 228 15.84 15.68 1.75
C HIS A 228 14.34 15.70 2.06
N GLY A 229 13.56 14.83 1.40
CA GLY A 229 12.14 14.64 1.69
C GLY A 229 11.40 13.81 0.64
N LEU A 230 10.58 12.89 1.13
CA LEU A 230 9.74 11.98 0.33
C LEU A 230 8.28 12.10 0.74
N ILE A 231 7.43 12.35 -0.24
CA ILE A 231 5.97 12.24 -0.13
C ILE A 231 5.58 10.86 -0.65
N LEU A 232 5.11 9.99 0.23
CA LEU A 232 4.65 8.66 -0.10
C LEU A 232 3.12 8.64 -0.08
N ASP A 233 2.47 8.32 -1.20
CA ASP A 233 1.02 8.41 -1.35
C ASP A 233 0.42 7.02 -1.61
N VAL A 234 -0.43 6.54 -0.68
CA VAL A 234 -1.10 5.24 -0.78
C VAL A 234 -2.63 5.36 -0.85
N ARG A 235 -3.17 6.55 -1.15
CA ARG A 235 -4.62 6.75 -1.25
C ARG A 235 -5.26 5.80 -2.25
N GLY A 236 -6.45 5.27 -1.94
CA GLY A 236 -7.18 4.34 -2.80
C GLY A 236 -6.48 2.99 -3.01
N ASN A 237 -5.48 2.66 -2.24
CA ASN A 237 -4.79 1.38 -2.31
C ASN A 237 -5.54 0.32 -1.48
N GLY A 238 -6.20 -0.61 -2.15
CA GLY A 238 -7.01 -1.67 -1.54
C GLY A 238 -6.22 -2.76 -0.81
N GLY A 239 -4.89 -2.66 -0.76
CA GLY A 239 -4.03 -3.66 -0.14
C GLY A 239 -3.31 -4.58 -1.12
N GLY A 240 -3.09 -5.82 -0.71
CA GLY A 240 -2.40 -6.85 -1.49
C GLY A 240 -1.55 -7.76 -0.61
N LEU A 241 -0.32 -8.02 -1.01
CA LEU A 241 0.59 -8.93 -0.32
C LEU A 241 1.14 -8.28 0.96
N ILE A 242 0.74 -8.78 2.13
CA ILE A 242 1.16 -8.28 3.45
C ILE A 242 2.69 -8.27 3.56
N TYR A 243 3.32 -9.33 3.10
CA TYR A 243 4.78 -9.48 3.08
C TYR A 243 5.51 -8.35 2.32
N ALA A 244 4.94 -7.87 1.20
CA ALA A 244 5.50 -6.74 0.45
C ALA A 244 5.37 -5.43 1.23
N ALA A 245 4.21 -5.21 1.86
CA ALA A 245 3.91 -4.01 2.64
C ALA A 245 4.83 -3.88 3.87
N GLU A 246 4.98 -4.95 4.66
CA GLU A 246 5.79 -4.93 5.87
C GLU A 246 7.29 -4.82 5.58
N ARG A 247 7.80 -5.49 4.54
CA ARG A 247 9.20 -5.36 4.13
C ARG A 247 9.58 -3.96 3.64
N LEU A 248 8.63 -3.25 3.05
CA LEU A 248 8.86 -1.90 2.56
C LEU A 248 9.20 -0.92 3.67
N LEU A 249 8.69 -1.12 4.89
CA LEU A 249 8.95 -0.25 6.03
C LEU A 249 10.44 -0.09 6.31
N GLN A 250 11.22 -1.19 6.23
CA GLN A 250 12.64 -1.15 6.54
C GLN A 250 13.47 -0.28 5.58
N VAL A 251 12.98 -0.05 4.36
CA VAL A 251 13.67 0.84 3.40
C VAL A 251 13.80 2.27 3.94
N MET A 252 12.88 2.68 4.84
CA MET A 252 12.74 4.06 5.34
C MET A 252 13.11 4.22 6.82
N THR A 253 13.50 3.16 7.51
CA THR A 253 13.89 3.22 8.93
C THR A 253 15.17 2.45 9.19
N PRO A 254 16.09 2.99 10.03
CA PRO A 254 17.28 2.26 10.49
C PRO A 254 16.96 1.26 11.60
N ARG A 255 15.75 1.33 12.16
CA ARG A 255 15.31 0.51 13.30
C ARG A 255 14.86 -0.86 12.85
N TYR A 256 14.86 -1.78 13.79
CA TYR A 256 14.25 -3.10 13.60
C TYR A 256 12.74 -2.96 13.40
N VAL A 257 12.21 -3.57 12.35
CA VAL A 257 10.78 -3.62 12.04
C VAL A 257 10.19 -4.83 12.72
N GLU A 258 9.27 -4.60 13.66
CA GLU A 258 8.42 -5.62 14.25
C GLU A 258 7.16 -5.76 13.37
N PRO A 259 6.95 -6.91 12.71
CA PRO A 259 5.74 -7.11 11.93
C PRO A 259 4.51 -7.19 12.81
N GLN A 260 3.37 -6.77 12.28
CA GLN A 260 2.11 -6.80 13.01
C GLN A 260 1.66 -8.22 13.31
N GLN A 261 0.83 -8.36 14.35
CA GLN A 261 0.45 -9.66 14.87
C GLN A 261 -0.97 -10.03 14.46
N ALA A 262 -1.14 -11.19 13.86
CA ALA A 262 -2.43 -11.74 13.51
C ALA A 262 -2.98 -12.66 14.60
N GLN A 263 -4.27 -12.48 14.92
CA GLN A 263 -5.05 -13.37 15.77
C GLN A 263 -6.12 -14.06 14.95
N PHE A 264 -6.25 -15.35 15.05
CA PHE A 264 -7.37 -16.09 14.45
C PHE A 264 -8.59 -16.10 15.35
N VAL A 265 -9.78 -16.12 14.74
CA VAL A 265 -11.02 -16.46 15.44
C VAL A 265 -10.93 -17.91 15.88
N ASN A 266 -11.12 -18.18 17.19
CA ASN A 266 -11.01 -19.52 17.75
C ASN A 266 -12.26 -20.35 17.41
N THR A 267 -12.12 -21.21 16.42
CA THR A 267 -13.15 -22.16 16.01
C THR A 267 -12.52 -23.54 15.74
N PRO A 268 -13.31 -24.63 15.80
CA PRO A 268 -12.83 -25.94 15.36
C PRO A 268 -12.30 -25.93 13.92
N LEU A 269 -12.92 -25.12 13.02
CA LEU A 269 -12.48 -24.96 11.64
C LEU A 269 -11.07 -24.34 11.55
N THR A 270 -10.82 -23.24 12.27
CA THR A 270 -9.50 -22.58 12.25
C THR A 270 -8.42 -23.46 12.88
N LEU A 271 -8.77 -24.23 13.92
CA LEU A 271 -7.85 -25.20 14.51
C LEU A 271 -7.48 -26.32 13.53
N ASP A 272 -8.47 -26.88 12.84
CA ASP A 272 -8.25 -27.94 11.84
C ASP A 272 -7.43 -27.42 10.65
N LEU A 273 -7.74 -26.23 10.17
CA LEU A 273 -6.98 -25.54 9.12
C LEU A 273 -5.51 -25.36 9.52
N CYS A 274 -5.22 -24.85 10.72
CA CYS A 274 -3.85 -24.70 11.20
C CYS A 274 -3.12 -26.04 11.32
N ARG A 275 -3.79 -27.10 11.77
CA ARG A 275 -3.21 -28.45 11.87
C ARG A 275 -2.88 -29.06 10.50
N ARG A 276 -3.76 -28.91 9.52
CA ARG A 276 -3.55 -29.42 8.15
C ARG A 276 -2.39 -28.73 7.45
N HIS A 277 -2.18 -27.45 7.75
CA HIS A 277 -1.21 -26.59 7.07
C HIS A 277 0.00 -26.20 7.96
N ALA A 278 0.36 -27.04 8.92
CA ALA A 278 1.53 -26.85 9.77
C ALA A 278 2.44 -28.10 9.79
N PRO A 279 3.48 -28.20 8.97
CA PRO A 279 3.91 -27.35 7.85
C PRO A 279 3.09 -27.62 6.58
N SER A 280 2.93 -26.61 5.74
CA SER A 280 2.12 -26.72 4.54
C SER A 280 2.93 -26.59 3.25
N ARG A 281 2.61 -27.44 2.26
CA ARG A 281 3.07 -27.26 0.88
C ARG A 281 2.29 -26.17 0.15
N LEU A 282 1.07 -25.88 0.60
CA LEU A 282 0.20 -24.85 0.02
C LEU A 282 0.49 -23.45 0.55
N LEU A 283 1.14 -23.35 1.71
CA LEU A 283 1.47 -22.09 2.38
C LEU A 283 2.96 -22.08 2.78
N PRO A 284 3.90 -22.17 1.82
CA PRO A 284 5.31 -22.40 2.14
C PRO A 284 5.94 -21.29 2.98
N ASP A 285 5.44 -20.06 2.86
CA ASP A 285 5.96 -18.89 3.56
C ASP A 285 5.17 -18.53 4.83
N LEU A 286 4.11 -19.30 5.16
CA LEU A 286 3.27 -19.09 6.32
C LEU A 286 3.30 -20.30 7.25
N ASP A 287 3.94 -20.16 8.41
CA ASP A 287 3.96 -21.19 9.45
C ASP A 287 2.79 -21.01 10.42
N LEU A 288 1.80 -21.89 10.35
CA LEU A 288 0.61 -21.84 11.20
C LEU A 288 0.78 -22.57 12.55
N ARG A 289 1.93 -23.22 12.82
CA ARG A 289 2.17 -23.94 14.08
C ARG A 289 2.01 -23.10 15.35
N PRO A 290 2.47 -21.83 15.41
CA PRO A 290 2.32 -21.02 16.61
C PRO A 290 0.87 -20.82 17.05
N TRP A 291 -0.08 -20.79 16.09
CA TRP A 291 -1.49 -20.62 16.41
C TRP A 291 -2.16 -21.88 16.95
N ILE A 292 -1.70 -23.09 16.60
CA ILE A 292 -2.30 -24.37 17.06
C ILE A 292 -2.33 -24.42 18.59
N GLU A 293 -1.19 -24.13 19.23
CA GLU A 293 -1.06 -24.17 20.70
C GLU A 293 -1.96 -23.16 21.42
N SER A 294 -2.30 -22.07 20.75
CA SER A 294 -3.19 -21.04 21.28
C SER A 294 -4.66 -21.33 21.00
N ILE A 295 -5.01 -21.81 19.81
CA ILE A 295 -6.40 -22.08 19.42
C ILE A 295 -6.95 -23.33 20.12
N ALA A 296 -6.14 -24.38 20.28
CA ALA A 296 -6.61 -25.64 20.83
C ALA A 296 -7.25 -25.51 22.23
N PRO A 297 -6.62 -24.88 23.24
CA PRO A 297 -7.28 -24.62 24.51
C PRO A 297 -8.40 -23.59 24.44
N ALA A 298 -8.28 -22.58 23.53
CA ALA A 298 -9.25 -21.51 23.40
C ALA A 298 -10.61 -22.01 22.86
N VAL A 299 -10.61 -22.98 21.96
CA VAL A 299 -11.84 -23.64 21.48
C VAL A 299 -12.61 -24.28 22.62
N GLN A 300 -11.91 -24.80 23.64
CA GLN A 300 -12.53 -25.43 24.82
C GLN A 300 -13.02 -24.38 25.85
N THR A 301 -12.30 -23.26 25.99
CA THR A 301 -12.62 -22.25 26.99
C THR A 301 -13.55 -21.16 26.49
N GLY A 302 -13.83 -21.09 25.17
CA GLY A 302 -14.71 -20.09 24.57
C GLY A 302 -14.05 -18.73 24.34
N ALA A 303 -12.71 -18.63 24.43
CA ALA A 303 -12.02 -17.39 24.07
C ALA A 303 -12.20 -17.08 22.57
N THR A 304 -12.57 -15.83 22.25
CA THR A 304 -12.93 -15.43 20.87
C THR A 304 -11.74 -15.47 19.93
N TYR A 305 -10.57 -15.02 20.37
CA TYR A 305 -9.36 -14.90 19.56
C TYR A 305 -8.18 -15.68 20.16
N SER A 306 -7.32 -16.15 19.26
CA SER A 306 -6.02 -16.74 19.62
C SER A 306 -5.05 -15.69 20.15
N ARG A 307 -3.88 -16.11 20.60
CA ARG A 307 -2.74 -15.20 20.76
C ARG A 307 -2.31 -14.66 19.38
N GLY A 308 -1.70 -13.47 19.39
CA GLY A 308 -1.15 -12.86 18.18
C GLY A 308 0.23 -13.43 17.83
N PHE A 309 0.45 -13.70 16.54
CA PHE A 309 1.75 -14.04 15.98
C PHE A 309 1.90 -13.35 14.61
N PRO A 310 3.12 -13.03 14.18
CA PRO A 310 3.32 -12.36 12.91
C PRO A 310 3.07 -13.29 11.72
N ILE A 311 2.45 -12.75 10.66
CA ILE A 311 2.31 -13.43 9.36
C ILE A 311 3.64 -13.42 8.63
N THR A 312 4.28 -12.27 8.56
CA THR A 312 5.63 -12.11 8.01
C THR A 312 6.63 -12.39 9.11
N SER A 313 7.62 -13.24 8.84
CA SER A 313 8.63 -13.50 9.88
C SER A 313 9.44 -12.23 10.19
N PRO A 314 9.75 -11.95 11.46
CA PRO A 314 10.56 -10.79 11.82
C PRO A 314 11.91 -10.72 11.09
N ALA A 315 12.54 -11.88 10.85
CA ALA A 315 13.78 -11.96 10.09
C ALA A 315 13.58 -11.46 8.66
N SER A 316 12.49 -11.81 7.99
CA SER A 316 12.20 -11.41 6.62
C SER A 316 11.94 -9.90 6.48
N CYS A 317 11.31 -9.27 7.48
CA CYS A 317 11.11 -7.83 7.51
C CYS A 317 12.43 -7.04 7.60
N ASN A 318 13.49 -7.67 8.12
CA ASN A 318 14.74 -7.00 8.49
C ASN A 318 15.95 -7.42 7.62
N THR A 319 15.69 -7.87 6.39
CA THR A 319 16.75 -8.27 5.43
C THR A 319 17.05 -7.23 4.36
N VAL A 320 16.22 -6.20 4.24
CA VAL A 320 16.33 -5.18 3.17
C VAL A 320 17.36 -4.11 3.54
N GLY A 321 17.33 -3.63 4.76
CA GLY A 321 18.12 -2.49 5.23
C GLY A 321 17.50 -1.14 4.81
N GLN A 322 17.98 -0.07 5.44
CA GLN A 322 17.57 1.29 5.09
C GLN A 322 18.23 1.75 3.80
N HIS A 323 17.44 2.30 2.90
CA HIS A 323 17.89 2.87 1.61
C HIS A 323 17.51 4.34 1.45
N TYR A 324 16.58 4.83 2.26
CA TYR A 324 16.18 6.24 2.30
C TYR A 324 16.30 6.77 3.72
N CYS A 325 17.14 7.78 3.93
CA CYS A 325 17.42 8.36 5.25
C CYS A 325 16.74 9.71 5.48
N GLY A 326 16.20 10.34 4.43
CA GLY A 326 15.47 11.60 4.53
C GLY A 326 14.10 11.44 5.21
N PRO A 327 13.46 12.56 5.61
CA PRO A 327 12.13 12.53 6.19
C PRO A 327 11.09 12.05 5.17
N VAL A 328 10.06 11.35 5.68
CA VAL A 328 8.96 10.81 4.87
C VAL A 328 7.63 11.25 5.45
N VAL A 329 6.72 11.71 4.59
CA VAL A 329 5.30 11.93 4.91
C VAL A 329 4.49 10.89 4.16
N LEU A 330 3.61 10.17 4.85
CA LEU A 330 2.70 9.21 4.24
C LEU A 330 1.31 9.84 4.05
N ILE A 331 0.80 9.83 2.81
CA ILE A 331 -0.56 10.30 2.52
C ILE A 331 -1.51 9.09 2.44
N THR A 332 -2.59 9.16 3.21
CA THR A 332 -3.63 8.11 3.30
C THR A 332 -5.03 8.66 3.03
N ASP A 333 -5.97 7.77 2.73
CA ASP A 333 -7.41 8.03 2.68
C ASP A 333 -8.23 6.88 3.26
N ALA A 334 -9.54 7.04 3.28
CA ALA A 334 -10.46 6.02 3.78
C ALA A 334 -10.64 4.80 2.85
N LEU A 335 -9.98 4.77 1.71
CA LEU A 335 -9.90 3.62 0.79
C LEU A 335 -8.57 2.88 0.88
N CYS A 336 -7.71 3.24 1.82
CA CYS A 336 -6.55 2.44 2.22
C CYS A 336 -7.03 1.23 3.00
N TYR A 337 -6.95 0.03 2.41
CA TYR A 337 -7.48 -1.19 3.03
C TYR A 337 -6.41 -2.27 3.21
N SER A 338 -6.62 -3.11 4.21
CA SER A 338 -5.97 -4.41 4.38
C SER A 338 -4.43 -4.32 4.48
N ALA A 339 -3.64 -4.82 3.52
CA ALA A 339 -2.18 -4.67 3.57
C ALA A 339 -1.73 -3.21 3.60
N THR A 340 -2.55 -2.28 3.09
CA THR A 340 -2.29 -0.85 3.18
C THR A 340 -2.60 -0.29 4.57
N ASP A 341 -3.64 -0.79 5.27
CA ASP A 341 -3.85 -0.50 6.69
C ASP A 341 -2.66 -0.97 7.53
N ILE A 342 -2.19 -2.20 7.27
CA ILE A 342 -1.02 -2.81 7.94
C ILE A 342 0.24 -1.97 7.69
N PHE A 343 0.45 -1.53 6.44
CA PHE A 343 1.56 -0.64 6.09
C PHE A 343 1.48 0.70 6.82
N ALA A 344 0.32 1.36 6.80
CA ALA A 344 0.13 2.65 7.46
C ALA A 344 0.29 2.53 8.99
N ALA A 345 -0.24 1.45 9.58
CA ALA A 345 -0.06 1.16 10.99
C ALA A 345 1.41 0.93 11.34
N GLY A 346 2.12 0.09 10.58
CA GLY A 346 3.56 -0.14 10.77
C GLY A 346 4.40 1.11 10.56
N PHE A 347 4.06 1.95 9.58
CA PHE A 347 4.72 3.23 9.34
C PHE A 347 4.64 4.15 10.58
N GLN A 348 3.47 4.23 11.22
CA GLN A 348 3.25 5.01 12.42
C GLN A 348 3.86 4.35 13.67
N ASP A 349 3.73 3.02 13.83
CA ASP A 349 4.22 2.29 15.00
C ASP A 349 5.76 2.31 15.11
N HIS A 350 6.45 2.34 13.96
CA HIS A 350 7.92 2.43 13.92
C HIS A 350 8.43 3.88 13.85
N GLY A 351 7.56 4.88 13.89
CA GLY A 351 7.94 6.30 13.88
C GLY A 351 8.72 6.68 12.62
N ILE A 352 8.33 6.15 11.44
CA ILE A 352 9.02 6.44 10.17
C ILE A 352 8.78 7.89 9.76
N GLY A 353 7.58 8.40 10.00
CA GLY A 353 7.19 9.77 9.74
C GLY A 353 5.72 10.01 10.06
N PRO A 354 5.23 11.24 9.91
CA PRO A 354 3.81 11.56 10.11
C PRO A 354 2.94 11.08 8.95
N ILE A 355 1.70 10.74 9.29
CA ILE A 355 0.64 10.42 8.33
C ILE A 355 -0.23 11.67 8.10
N LEU A 356 -0.35 12.08 6.85
CA LEU A 356 -1.25 13.12 6.38
C LEU A 356 -2.48 12.46 5.74
N GLY A 357 -3.61 12.47 6.43
CA GLY A 357 -4.85 11.87 5.94
C GLY A 357 -5.71 12.87 5.17
N VAL A 358 -6.22 12.49 3.99
CA VAL A 358 -7.31 13.22 3.34
C VAL A 358 -8.69 12.74 3.80
N GLY A 359 -8.76 11.60 4.51
CA GLY A 359 -9.89 11.12 5.29
C GLY A 359 -9.59 11.19 6.80
N GLY A 360 -10.58 10.89 7.64
CA GLY A 360 -10.42 10.86 9.10
C GLY A 360 -9.65 9.64 9.60
N ASN A 361 -9.64 8.55 8.84
CA ASN A 361 -8.89 7.33 9.09
C ASN A 361 -8.73 6.51 7.80
N THR A 362 -7.98 5.40 7.87
CA THR A 362 -7.94 4.42 6.80
C THR A 362 -9.20 3.54 6.77
N GLY A 363 -9.30 2.62 5.82
CA GLY A 363 -10.50 1.81 5.58
C GLY A 363 -10.87 0.84 6.71
N ALA A 364 -9.95 0.58 7.63
CA ALA A 364 -10.13 -0.36 8.75
C ALA A 364 -10.37 -1.81 8.31
N GLY A 365 -9.71 -2.25 7.26
CA GLY A 365 -9.81 -3.59 6.71
C GLY A 365 -8.58 -4.46 6.97
N GLY A 366 -7.88 -4.29 8.10
CA GLY A 366 -6.71 -5.08 8.47
C GLY A 366 -6.98 -6.57 8.68
N ALA A 367 -8.27 -7.01 8.65
CA ALA A 367 -8.65 -8.40 8.66
C ALA A 367 -8.28 -9.08 7.34
N ASN A 368 -7.70 -10.26 7.42
CA ASN A 368 -7.55 -11.10 6.25
C ASN A 368 -8.88 -11.83 5.97
N VAL A 369 -9.46 -11.52 4.83
CA VAL A 369 -10.75 -12.05 4.38
C VAL A 369 -10.51 -13.18 3.39
N TRP A 370 -10.94 -14.39 3.73
CA TRP A 370 -10.76 -15.57 2.89
C TRP A 370 -12.03 -15.90 2.11
N THR A 371 -11.85 -16.27 0.86
CA THR A 371 -12.96 -16.73 0.02
C THR A 371 -13.36 -18.14 0.39
N HIS A 372 -14.62 -18.49 0.09
CA HIS A 372 -15.10 -19.87 0.23
C HIS A 372 -14.27 -20.84 -0.61
N ASP A 373 -13.87 -20.45 -1.82
CA ASP A 373 -13.06 -21.28 -2.71
C ASP A 373 -11.64 -21.51 -2.15
N LEU A 374 -11.04 -20.49 -1.52
CA LEU A 374 -9.76 -20.69 -0.80
C LEU A 374 -9.92 -21.64 0.37
N LEU A 375 -10.97 -21.47 1.21
CA LEU A 375 -11.24 -22.37 2.32
C LEU A 375 -11.46 -23.81 1.82
N ARG A 376 -12.20 -23.99 0.73
CA ARG A 376 -12.38 -25.29 0.09
C ARG A 376 -11.04 -25.90 -0.33
N ALA A 377 -10.21 -25.13 -1.01
CA ALA A 377 -8.89 -25.62 -1.45
C ALA A 377 -7.99 -26.04 -0.29
N LEU A 378 -8.02 -25.26 0.81
CA LEU A 378 -7.24 -25.56 2.02
C LEU A 378 -7.79 -26.72 2.84
N MET A 379 -9.11 -26.94 2.81
CA MET A 379 -9.77 -28.01 3.57
C MET A 379 -9.96 -29.30 2.76
N ASN A 380 -9.98 -29.24 1.43
CA ASN A 380 -10.07 -30.42 0.56
C ASN A 380 -8.72 -31.13 0.49
N ASP A 381 -8.59 -32.18 1.26
CA ASP A 381 -7.49 -33.14 1.12
C ASP A 381 -8.02 -34.38 0.35
N PRO A 382 -7.46 -34.72 -0.82
CA PRO A 382 -7.84 -35.95 -1.54
C PRO A 382 -7.64 -37.24 -0.73
N ALA A 383 -6.76 -37.17 0.28
CA ALA A 383 -6.52 -38.27 1.21
C ALA A 383 -7.52 -38.32 2.39
N ASP A 384 -8.32 -37.26 2.61
CA ASP A 384 -9.30 -37.21 3.70
C ASP A 384 -10.73 -37.47 3.16
N PRO A 385 -11.31 -38.66 3.45
CA PRO A 385 -12.65 -39.00 2.98
C PRO A 385 -13.77 -38.11 3.53
N TYR A 386 -13.51 -37.28 4.57
CA TYR A 386 -14.51 -36.41 5.16
C TYR A 386 -14.75 -35.12 4.33
N THR A 387 -13.76 -34.62 3.65
CA THR A 387 -13.86 -33.38 2.87
C THR A 387 -14.53 -33.59 1.51
N SER A 388 -14.49 -34.81 0.98
CA SER A 388 -15.08 -35.20 -0.32
C SER A 388 -16.54 -35.65 -0.21
N ARG A 389 -17.15 -35.63 0.98
CA ARG A 389 -18.54 -36.07 1.18
C ARG A 389 -19.54 -35.10 0.55
N PRO A 390 -20.66 -35.57 -0.01
CA PRO A 390 -21.72 -34.72 -0.57
C PRO A 390 -22.34 -33.73 0.44
N ASP A 391 -22.28 -34.05 1.74
CA ASP A 391 -22.79 -33.25 2.85
C ASP A 391 -21.71 -32.30 3.45
N SER A 392 -20.49 -32.30 2.91
CA SER A 392 -19.43 -31.38 3.34
C SER A 392 -19.81 -29.93 3.08
N PRO A 393 -19.59 -28.99 4.05
CA PRO A 393 -19.82 -27.57 3.85
C PRO A 393 -18.84 -26.96 2.83
N PHE A 394 -17.80 -27.70 2.43
CA PHE A 394 -16.78 -27.26 1.47
C PHE A 394 -17.12 -27.63 0.03
N GLN A 395 -18.40 -27.75 -0.33
CA GLN A 395 -18.86 -27.90 -1.70
C GLN A 395 -18.91 -26.54 -2.42
N PRO A 396 -18.86 -26.53 -3.77
CA PRO A 396 -19.09 -25.30 -4.53
C PRO A 396 -20.42 -24.65 -4.17
N LEU A 397 -20.44 -23.34 -3.99
CA LEU A 397 -21.68 -22.63 -3.76
C LEU A 397 -22.56 -22.67 -5.03
N PRO A 398 -23.91 -22.72 -4.88
CA PRO A 398 -24.83 -22.81 -6.01
C PRO A 398 -24.65 -21.63 -6.99
N HIS A 399 -24.84 -21.91 -8.27
CA HIS A 399 -24.82 -20.92 -9.36
C HIS A 399 -23.53 -20.08 -9.44
N GLY A 400 -22.41 -20.61 -8.93
CA GLY A 400 -21.14 -19.89 -8.90
C GLY A 400 -21.14 -18.69 -7.96
N ALA A 401 -21.97 -18.71 -6.93
CA ALA A 401 -21.93 -17.69 -5.87
C ALA A 401 -20.56 -17.69 -5.16
N GLY A 402 -20.13 -16.53 -4.72
CA GLY A 402 -18.95 -16.36 -3.88
C GLY A 402 -19.34 -15.92 -2.48
N MET A 403 -18.58 -16.33 -1.49
CA MET A 403 -18.69 -15.88 -0.11
C MET A 403 -17.29 -15.59 0.42
N ARG A 404 -17.21 -14.62 1.32
CA ARG A 404 -15.97 -14.27 2.03
C ARG A 404 -16.23 -14.14 3.51
N VAL A 405 -15.22 -14.46 4.30
CA VAL A 405 -15.29 -14.37 5.75
C VAL A 405 -13.94 -13.89 6.31
N ALA A 406 -13.98 -12.95 7.26
CA ALA A 406 -12.83 -12.59 8.05
C ALA A 406 -12.60 -13.69 9.09
N ILE A 407 -11.43 -14.32 9.04
CA ILE A 407 -11.06 -15.41 9.95
C ILE A 407 -9.97 -15.02 10.94
N ARG A 408 -9.39 -13.85 10.76
CA ARG A 408 -8.35 -13.30 11.63
C ARG A 408 -8.42 -11.78 11.65
N ARG A 409 -7.85 -11.19 12.70
CA ARG A 409 -7.63 -9.75 12.82
C ARG A 409 -6.15 -9.45 13.01
N THR A 410 -5.76 -8.21 12.75
CA THR A 410 -4.38 -7.73 12.90
C THR A 410 -4.29 -6.77 14.08
N LEU A 411 -3.27 -6.94 14.91
CA LEU A 411 -2.95 -6.07 16.04
C LEU A 411 -1.71 -5.25 15.74
N ARG A 412 -1.74 -4.01 16.18
CA ARG A 412 -0.60 -3.09 16.16
C ARG A 412 0.51 -3.52 17.10
N VAL A 413 1.70 -2.96 16.92
CA VAL A 413 2.92 -3.25 17.70
C VAL A 413 3.47 -1.99 18.37
N GLY A 414 4.59 -2.13 19.08
CA GLY A 414 5.25 -1.03 19.76
C GLY A 414 4.38 -0.39 20.84
N GLU A 415 4.33 0.92 20.90
CA GLU A 415 3.53 1.69 21.88
C GLU A 415 2.03 1.47 21.73
N ARG A 416 1.58 1.08 20.53
CA ARG A 416 0.16 0.79 20.21
C ARG A 416 -0.15 -0.69 20.24
N SER A 417 0.73 -1.52 20.83
CA SER A 417 0.58 -2.97 20.87
C SER A 417 -0.78 -3.40 21.40
N GLY A 418 -1.41 -4.35 20.70
CA GLY A 418 -2.71 -4.92 21.08
C GLY A 418 -3.93 -4.15 20.56
N ILE A 419 -3.76 -2.96 19.98
CA ILE A 419 -4.86 -2.22 19.34
C ILE A 419 -5.18 -2.90 18.00
N PRO A 420 -6.44 -3.34 17.76
CA PRO A 420 -6.81 -3.91 16.47
C PRO A 420 -6.84 -2.83 15.38
N VAL A 421 -6.42 -3.22 14.18
CA VAL A 421 -6.50 -2.37 12.98
C VAL A 421 -7.91 -2.41 12.38
N GLU A 422 -8.61 -3.54 12.53
CA GLU A 422 -10.01 -3.68 12.12
C GLU A 422 -10.90 -2.73 12.92
N ASP A 423 -11.96 -2.23 12.27
CA ASP A 423 -12.96 -1.29 12.78
C ASP A 423 -12.40 0.11 13.09
N LEU A 424 -11.18 0.20 13.59
CA LEU A 424 -10.56 1.47 13.96
C LEU A 424 -9.80 2.11 12.79
N GLY A 425 -9.07 1.29 12.02
CA GLY A 425 -8.14 1.79 11.01
C GLY A 425 -6.93 2.50 11.62
N VAL A 426 -6.29 3.32 10.82
CA VAL A 426 -5.17 4.16 11.24
C VAL A 426 -5.60 5.62 11.17
N LEU A 427 -5.60 6.28 12.30
CA LEU A 427 -5.86 7.72 12.39
C LEU A 427 -4.62 8.47 11.91
N PRO A 428 -4.76 9.46 11.02
CA PRO A 428 -3.64 10.29 10.59
C PRO A 428 -3.17 11.21 11.72
N ASP A 429 -1.88 11.58 11.69
CA ASP A 429 -1.31 12.55 12.63
C ASP A 429 -1.75 13.98 12.30
N GLN A 430 -1.99 14.26 11.02
CA GLN A 430 -2.56 15.51 10.52
C GLN A 430 -3.61 15.22 9.45
N ARG A 431 -4.58 16.13 9.31
CA ARG A 431 -5.64 16.02 8.30
C ARG A 431 -5.54 17.15 7.29
N HIS A 432 -5.69 16.80 6.01
CA HIS A 432 -5.84 17.72 4.91
C HIS A 432 -7.24 17.56 4.30
N LEU A 433 -8.06 18.58 4.41
CA LEU A 433 -9.34 18.63 3.69
C LEU A 433 -9.02 19.00 2.24
N LEU A 434 -9.36 18.09 1.30
CA LEU A 434 -9.10 18.34 -0.12
C LEU A 434 -9.75 19.65 -0.56
N THR A 435 -9.00 20.45 -1.28
CA THR A 435 -9.47 21.70 -1.87
C THR A 435 -9.90 21.48 -3.31
N ARG A 436 -10.57 22.46 -3.90
CA ARG A 436 -10.89 22.45 -5.32
C ARG A 436 -9.62 22.37 -6.19
N ARG A 437 -8.52 23.02 -5.77
CA ARG A 437 -7.22 22.96 -6.47
C ARG A 437 -6.60 21.56 -6.41
N ASP A 438 -6.79 20.84 -5.32
CA ASP A 438 -6.30 19.46 -5.26
C ASP A 438 -6.94 18.58 -6.33
N LEU A 439 -8.22 18.74 -6.57
CA LEU A 439 -8.96 17.92 -7.54
C LEU A 439 -8.72 18.31 -8.99
N LEU A 440 -8.51 19.60 -9.27
CA LEU A 440 -8.41 20.12 -10.63
C LEU A 440 -6.97 20.45 -11.07
N GLU A 441 -6.05 20.68 -10.13
CA GLU A 441 -4.67 21.12 -10.39
C GLU A 441 -3.62 20.11 -9.87
N GLY A 442 -3.93 18.81 -9.85
CA GLY A 442 -2.96 17.76 -9.59
C GLY A 442 -2.50 17.63 -8.13
N ASN A 443 -3.39 17.88 -7.16
CA ASN A 443 -3.17 17.87 -5.71
C ASN A 443 -2.23 18.99 -5.22
N ALA A 444 -2.36 20.20 -5.76
CA ALA A 444 -1.42 21.29 -5.48
C ALA A 444 -1.33 21.61 -3.98
N ASP A 445 -2.46 21.87 -3.32
CA ASP A 445 -2.48 22.25 -1.90
C ASP A 445 -2.10 21.10 -0.97
N LEU A 446 -2.41 19.87 -1.35
CA LEU A 446 -2.00 18.67 -0.62
C LEU A 446 -0.48 18.45 -0.68
N MET A 447 0.13 18.66 -1.86
CA MET A 447 1.59 18.57 -2.02
C MET A 447 2.30 19.68 -1.23
N ASP A 448 1.76 20.90 -1.26
CA ASP A 448 2.28 22.02 -0.48
C ASP A 448 2.20 21.74 1.04
N HIS A 449 1.08 21.17 1.52
CA HIS A 449 0.93 20.79 2.92
C HIS A 449 1.93 19.69 3.31
N ALA A 450 2.06 18.63 2.50
CA ALA A 450 3.02 17.57 2.75
C ALA A 450 4.47 18.10 2.76
N ALA A 451 4.81 19.01 1.85
CA ALA A 451 6.11 19.66 1.81
C ALA A 451 6.37 20.53 3.05
N ALA A 452 5.37 21.29 3.51
CA ALA A 452 5.47 22.06 4.76
C ALA A 452 5.78 21.17 5.97
N ILE A 453 5.15 19.99 6.05
CA ILE A 453 5.46 19.01 7.10
C ILE A 453 6.92 18.54 6.97
N LEU A 454 7.36 18.18 5.76
CA LEU A 454 8.72 17.70 5.53
C LEU A 454 9.79 18.70 5.97
N THR A 455 9.57 20.02 5.79
CA THR A 455 10.52 21.04 6.22
C THR A 455 10.70 21.12 7.74
N SER A 456 9.70 20.66 8.50
CA SER A 456 9.75 20.65 9.98
C SER A 456 10.43 19.41 10.56
N LEU A 457 10.73 18.41 9.74
CA LEU A 457 11.31 17.14 10.17
C LEU A 457 12.84 17.14 10.02
N PRO A 458 13.57 16.44 10.89
CA PRO A 458 15.00 16.27 10.74
C PRO A 458 15.33 15.50 9.46
N SER A 459 16.31 15.99 8.70
CA SER A 459 16.80 15.33 7.49
C SER A 459 18.18 14.75 7.76
N TYR A 460 18.30 13.43 7.69
CA TYR A 460 19.55 12.72 7.84
C TYR A 460 20.11 12.27 6.50
N GLU A 461 21.44 12.16 6.43
CA GLU A 461 22.13 11.56 5.29
C GLU A 461 23.24 10.64 5.78
N LEU A 462 23.32 9.46 5.21
CA LEU A 462 24.40 8.51 5.41
C LEU A 462 24.66 7.76 4.11
N SER A 463 25.79 8.05 3.50
CA SER A 463 26.26 7.31 2.34
C SER A 463 27.70 6.86 2.54
N LEU A 464 28.10 5.79 1.86
CA LEU A 464 29.48 5.32 1.83
C LEU A 464 29.84 4.92 0.42
N VAL A 465 30.92 5.50 -0.08
CA VAL A 465 31.58 5.13 -1.32
C VAL A 465 32.87 4.43 -0.94
N VAL A 466 33.05 3.18 -1.37
CA VAL A 466 34.30 2.43 -1.18
C VAL A 466 35.21 2.71 -2.35
N ASP A 467 36.35 3.32 -2.08
CA ASP A 467 37.37 3.64 -3.09
C ASP A 467 38.21 2.41 -3.43
N GLY A 468 38.42 1.49 -2.48
CA GLY A 468 39.12 0.23 -2.72
C GLY A 468 39.39 -0.57 -1.45
N VAL A 469 39.78 -1.84 -1.68
CA VAL A 469 40.29 -2.72 -0.61
C VAL A 469 41.67 -3.21 -1.01
N THR A 470 42.67 -2.88 -0.21
CA THR A 470 44.07 -3.25 -0.44
C THR A 470 44.61 -3.98 0.79
N GLY A 471 44.94 -5.27 0.63
CA GLY A 471 45.41 -6.10 1.75
C GLY A 471 44.33 -6.24 2.83
N ALA A 472 44.63 -5.71 4.02
CA ALA A 472 43.74 -5.70 5.17
C ALA A 472 43.09 -4.32 5.41
N THR A 473 43.11 -3.43 4.42
CA THR A 473 42.61 -2.06 4.57
C THR A 473 41.53 -1.75 3.54
N LEU A 474 40.40 -1.21 4.00
CA LEU A 474 39.33 -0.65 3.17
C LEU A 474 39.45 0.89 3.28
N ALA A 475 39.59 1.54 2.13
CA ALA A 475 39.53 3.00 2.02
C ALA A 475 38.20 3.41 1.40
N GLY A 476 37.59 4.47 1.91
CA GLY A 476 36.32 4.99 1.39
C GLY A 476 36.02 6.40 1.88
N ARG A 477 34.90 6.93 1.42
CA ARG A 477 34.37 8.24 1.81
C ARG A 477 32.96 8.10 2.31
N VAL A 478 32.72 8.64 3.50
CA VAL A 478 31.41 8.70 4.10
C VAL A 478 30.86 10.12 3.99
N THR A 479 29.61 10.27 3.55
CA THR A 479 28.90 11.55 3.59
C THR A 479 27.81 11.47 4.63
N THR A 480 27.80 12.44 5.54
CA THR A 480 26.84 12.53 6.64
C THR A 480 26.17 13.89 6.69
N ARG A 481 24.93 13.93 7.21
CA ARG A 481 24.20 15.15 7.57
C ARG A 481 23.41 14.90 8.84
N ASN A 482 23.50 15.85 9.79
CA ASN A 482 22.81 15.80 11.08
C ASN A 482 23.10 14.51 11.89
N LEU A 483 24.27 13.93 11.71
CA LEU A 483 24.77 12.79 12.49
C LEU A 483 26.02 13.23 13.28
N SER A 484 26.14 12.74 14.50
CA SER A 484 27.27 13.04 15.37
C SER A 484 28.27 11.89 15.49
N ARG A 485 27.82 10.65 15.26
CA ARG A 485 28.63 9.44 15.42
C ARG A 485 28.20 8.36 14.44
N LEU A 486 29.15 7.56 13.99
CA LEU A 486 28.94 6.32 13.24
C LEU A 486 29.49 5.15 14.03
N ASP A 487 28.67 4.10 14.23
CA ASP A 487 29.16 2.79 14.65
C ASP A 487 29.30 1.88 13.42
N ILE A 488 30.40 1.17 13.32
CA ILE A 488 30.82 0.37 12.17
C ILE A 488 30.86 -1.11 12.58
N TYR A 489 30.25 -1.95 11.74
CA TYR A 489 30.23 -3.40 11.93
C TYR A 489 30.73 -4.10 10.69
N LEU A 490 31.57 -5.11 10.88
CA LEU A 490 32.00 -6.07 9.85
C LEU A 490 31.25 -7.40 10.06
N GLY A 491 30.31 -7.71 9.18
CA GLY A 491 29.33 -8.76 9.45
C GLY A 491 28.51 -8.43 10.71
N ALA A 492 28.48 -9.34 11.68
CA ALA A 492 27.80 -9.14 12.95
C ALA A 492 28.75 -8.60 14.07
N ARG A 493 30.01 -8.33 13.78
CA ARG A 493 31.02 -7.92 14.79
C ARG A 493 31.20 -6.41 14.79
N PRO A 494 31.13 -5.75 15.98
CA PRO A 494 31.52 -4.36 16.13
C PRO A 494 32.97 -4.18 15.67
N HIS A 495 33.24 -3.13 14.90
CA HIS A 495 34.57 -2.83 14.42
C HIS A 495 35.13 -1.55 15.06
N GLY A 496 34.31 -0.51 15.18
CA GLY A 496 34.68 0.75 15.77
C GLY A 496 33.59 1.79 15.71
N SER A 497 33.87 2.95 16.32
CA SER A 497 33.01 4.12 16.27
C SER A 497 33.82 5.32 15.81
N LEU A 498 33.21 6.22 15.04
CA LEU A 498 33.80 7.45 14.55
C LEU A 498 32.89 8.63 14.87
N ASP A 499 33.46 9.71 15.40
CA ASP A 499 32.74 10.99 15.43
C ASP A 499 32.73 11.57 14.02
N VAL A 500 31.60 12.10 13.61
CA VAL A 500 31.39 12.64 12.27
C VAL A 500 30.79 14.04 12.34
N VAL A 501 31.03 14.82 11.29
CA VAL A 501 30.43 16.13 11.05
C VAL A 501 29.79 16.13 9.67
N ASP A 502 28.91 17.10 9.43
CA ASP A 502 28.22 17.23 8.13
C ASP A 502 29.21 17.36 6.98
N GLY A 503 28.94 16.67 5.88
CA GLY A 503 29.73 16.64 4.67
C GLY A 503 30.47 15.33 4.43
N GLU A 504 31.43 15.36 3.50
CA GLU A 504 32.23 14.20 3.10
C GLU A 504 33.50 14.07 3.93
N GLN A 505 33.77 12.88 4.45
CA GLN A 505 34.95 12.54 5.23
C GLN A 505 35.56 11.23 4.71
N SER A 506 36.90 11.19 4.59
CA SER A 506 37.62 9.97 4.27
C SER A 506 37.67 9.04 5.47
N ILE A 507 37.47 7.76 5.25
CA ILE A 507 37.60 6.72 6.27
C ILE A 507 38.56 5.63 5.81
N ILE A 508 39.32 5.11 6.77
CA ILE A 508 40.18 3.95 6.57
C ILE A 508 39.82 2.94 7.65
N LEU A 509 39.47 1.74 7.22
CA LEU A 509 39.05 0.65 8.12
C LEU A 509 39.97 -0.54 7.95
N ASP A 510 40.43 -1.10 9.07
CA ASP A 510 41.13 -2.37 9.07
C ASP A 510 40.10 -3.50 8.86
N VAL A 511 40.25 -4.25 7.80
CA VAL A 511 39.34 -5.36 7.46
C VAL A 511 40.09 -6.69 7.56
N PRO A 512 39.45 -7.77 8.00
CA PRO A 512 40.11 -9.08 8.03
C PRO A 512 40.60 -9.44 6.62
N PRO A 513 41.74 -10.16 6.50
CA PRO A 513 42.19 -10.63 5.21
C PRO A 513 41.09 -11.41 4.51
N MET A 514 40.68 -10.95 3.35
CA MET A 514 39.64 -11.65 2.56
C MET A 514 40.32 -12.79 1.77
N PRO A 515 39.83 -14.03 1.88
CA PRO A 515 40.37 -15.16 1.10
C PRO A 515 40.33 -14.86 -0.42
N GLU A 516 41.31 -15.37 -1.12
CA GLU A 516 41.27 -15.35 -2.60
C GLU A 516 40.15 -16.28 -3.07
N GLY A 517 39.12 -15.74 -3.68
CA GLY A 517 38.08 -16.59 -4.30
C GLY A 517 36.64 -16.23 -4.05
N GLY A 518 36.32 -15.05 -3.54
CA GLY A 518 34.93 -14.56 -3.66
C GLY A 518 34.14 -14.29 -2.41
N ASP A 519 34.76 -14.16 -1.26
CA ASP A 519 34.04 -13.74 -0.06
C ASP A 519 33.60 -12.27 -0.18
N VAL A 520 32.33 -12.03 0.16
CA VAL A 520 31.72 -10.71 0.21
C VAL A 520 31.83 -10.20 1.65
N LEU A 521 32.51 -9.07 1.86
CA LEU A 521 32.52 -8.40 3.14
C LEU A 521 31.20 -7.63 3.31
N HIS A 522 30.48 -7.92 4.37
CA HIS A 522 29.29 -7.18 4.77
C HIS A 522 29.69 -6.07 5.73
N LEU A 523 29.50 -4.84 5.33
CA LEU A 523 29.78 -3.65 6.14
C LEU A 523 28.44 -2.98 6.50
N SER A 524 28.21 -2.74 7.79
CA SER A 524 27.05 -2.02 8.27
C SER A 524 27.51 -0.79 9.05
N LEU A 525 26.90 0.36 8.73
CA LEU A 525 27.11 1.63 9.43
C LEU A 525 25.79 2.04 10.08
N TYR A 526 25.86 2.47 11.33
CA TYR A 526 24.74 3.04 12.07
C TYR A 526 25.09 4.45 12.48
N GLY A 527 24.36 5.43 11.99
CA GLY A 527 24.51 6.85 12.29
C GLY A 527 23.62 7.26 13.45
N PHE A 528 24.19 8.02 14.37
CA PHE A 528 23.51 8.48 15.58
C PHE A 528 23.35 10.00 15.56
N ALA A 529 22.17 10.45 15.97
CA ALA A 529 21.83 11.82 16.32
C ALA A 529 21.21 11.81 17.71
N ASP A 530 21.63 12.72 18.59
CA ASP A 530 21.14 12.82 19.98
C ASP A 530 21.13 11.47 20.74
N GLY A 531 22.13 10.63 20.47
CA GLY A 531 22.27 9.31 21.08
C GLY A 531 21.32 8.22 20.55
N GLN A 532 20.48 8.53 19.57
CA GLN A 532 19.56 7.59 18.95
C GLN A 532 20.03 7.22 17.53
N ILE A 533 19.74 5.98 17.11
CA ILE A 533 19.98 5.56 15.73
C ILE A 533 19.04 6.35 14.80
N ALA A 534 19.63 7.16 13.92
CA ALA A 534 18.92 8.03 12.98
C ALA A 534 19.06 7.59 11.52
N ALA A 535 20.17 6.93 11.17
CA ALA A 535 20.40 6.41 9.83
C ALA A 535 21.18 5.08 9.88
N SER A 536 21.00 4.25 8.86
CA SER A 536 21.83 3.05 8.67
C SER A 536 22.17 2.82 7.20
N ARG A 537 23.31 2.18 6.96
CA ARG A 537 23.73 1.77 5.61
C ARG A 537 24.38 0.41 5.64
N GLN A 538 23.91 -0.47 4.76
CA GLN A 538 24.52 -1.79 4.58
C GLN A 538 25.07 -1.89 3.17
N ILE A 539 26.32 -2.31 3.04
CA ILE A 539 26.97 -2.53 1.75
C ILE A 539 27.67 -3.87 1.70
N LYS A 540 27.75 -4.41 0.50
CA LYS A 540 28.49 -5.61 0.18
C LYS A 540 29.73 -5.21 -0.61
N VAL A 541 30.90 -5.39 -0.02
CA VAL A 541 32.18 -5.07 -0.65
C VAL A 541 32.78 -6.34 -1.22
N LYS A 542 33.02 -6.35 -2.53
CA LYS A 542 33.75 -7.42 -3.20
C LYS A 542 35.20 -6.98 -3.38
N ARG A 543 36.15 -7.86 -3.13
CA ARG A 543 37.53 -7.60 -3.49
C ARG A 543 37.67 -7.54 -5.01
N ALA A 544 38.33 -6.52 -5.54
CA ALA A 544 38.66 -6.49 -6.95
C ALA A 544 39.56 -7.69 -7.27
N SER A 545 39.16 -8.53 -8.20
CA SER A 545 40.05 -9.56 -8.76
C SER A 545 41.26 -8.84 -9.35
N ARG A 546 42.48 -9.21 -8.94
CA ARG A 546 43.69 -8.77 -9.65
C ARG A 546 43.55 -9.29 -11.06
N ASN A 547 43.31 -8.39 -12.02
CA ASN A 547 43.56 -8.72 -13.43
C ASN A 547 45.04 -9.11 -13.55
N GLN A 548 45.26 -10.39 -13.89
CA GLN A 548 46.58 -10.85 -14.37
C GLN A 548 46.85 -10.25 -15.72
#